data_7218173a2d66bf13dbb2cad30be5ceb3
#
_entry.id   7218173a2d66bf13dbb2cad30be5ceb3
#
_cell.length_a   1.000
_cell.length_b   1.000
_cell.length_c   1.000
_cell.angle_alpha   90.00
_cell.angle_beta   90.00
_cell.angle_gamma   90.00
#
_symmetry.space_group_name_H-M   'P 1'
#
loop_
_entity.id
_entity.type
_entity.pdbx_description
1 polymer ?
#
loop_
_entity_poly.entity_id
_entity_poly.type
_entity_poly.pdbx_seq_one_letter_code
_entity_poly.pdbx_strand_id
1 'polypeptide(L)'
;KIGVLGWCFGGGWALETGLGSPDGIDAAVMYYGRTQSEPKALAALQAPLLGLFGGKDQGIPLDGVRQMEHELVKLGKNATIVVYPEADHAFANPTGNRYLAGPAEDAWAKTVAFFAQHLKN
;
A
#
# COMPACT_ATOMS: atom_id res chain seq x y z
N LYS A 1 8.90 17.75 -0.78
CA LYS A 1 8.56 16.38 -1.16
C LYS A 1 7.12 16.06 -0.77
N ILE A 2 6.45 15.24 -1.58
CA ILE A 2 5.02 14.95 -1.42
C ILE A 2 4.82 13.44 -1.29
N GLY A 3 4.19 13.05 -0.18
CA GLY A 3 3.75 11.68 0.03
C GLY A 3 2.24 11.59 -0.10
N VAL A 4 1.74 10.44 -0.55
CA VAL A 4 0.32 10.13 -0.58
C VAL A 4 0.04 8.92 0.28
N LEU A 5 -1.07 8.97 1.01
CA LEU A 5 -1.47 7.94 1.96
C LEU A 5 -2.99 7.76 1.86
N GLY A 6 -3.44 6.53 1.84
CA GLY A 6 -4.86 6.26 1.82
C GLY A 6 -5.23 4.90 2.38
N TRP A 7 -6.47 4.76 2.84
CA TRP A 7 -7.06 3.55 3.41
C TRP A 7 -8.26 3.12 2.60
N CYS A 8 -8.48 1.83 2.45
CA CYS A 8 -9.63 1.28 1.72
C CYS A 8 -9.68 1.81 0.28
N PHE A 9 -10.78 2.42 -0.08
CA PHE A 9 -10.96 3.12 -1.36
C PHE A 9 -9.85 4.15 -1.56
N GLY A 10 -9.51 4.90 -0.50
CA GLY A 10 -8.40 5.85 -0.53
C GLY A 10 -7.05 5.20 -0.75
N GLY A 11 -6.87 3.95 -0.30
CA GLY A 11 -5.64 3.19 -0.57
C GLY A 11 -5.45 2.92 -2.05
N GLY A 12 -6.52 2.54 -2.73
CA GLY A 12 -6.51 2.39 -4.18
C GLY A 12 -6.19 3.70 -4.88
N TRP A 13 -6.76 4.80 -4.41
CA TRP A 13 -6.47 6.13 -4.96
C TRP A 13 -5.04 6.59 -4.67
N ALA A 14 -4.45 6.18 -3.55
CA ALA A 14 -3.04 6.48 -3.27
C ALA A 14 -2.14 5.83 -4.33
N LEU A 15 -2.39 4.58 -4.67
CA LEU A 15 -1.67 3.90 -5.74
C LEU A 15 -1.89 4.60 -7.09
N GLU A 16 -3.15 4.87 -7.44
CA GLU A 16 -3.48 5.52 -8.71
C GLU A 16 -2.86 6.92 -8.82
N THR A 17 -2.77 7.64 -7.71
CA THR A 17 -2.10 8.94 -7.68
C THR A 17 -0.61 8.80 -7.99
N GLY A 18 0.05 7.81 -7.41
CA GLY A 18 1.45 7.52 -7.71
C GLY A 18 1.67 7.14 -9.16
N LEU A 19 0.74 6.37 -9.74
CA LEU A 19 0.82 5.97 -11.14
C LEU A 19 0.54 7.13 -12.09
N GLY A 20 -0.42 7.99 -11.74
CA GLY A 20 -0.85 9.09 -12.58
C GLY A 20 0.02 10.35 -12.48
N SER A 21 0.83 10.46 -11.44
CA SER A 21 1.71 11.61 -11.21
C SER A 21 3.12 11.13 -10.84
N PRO A 22 3.79 10.43 -11.76
CA PRO A 22 5.07 9.79 -11.43
C PRO A 22 6.15 10.79 -11.01
N ASP A 23 6.13 11.99 -11.53
CA ASP A 23 7.11 13.03 -11.19
C ASP A 23 6.68 13.91 -10.01
N GLY A 24 5.42 13.79 -9.59
CA GLY A 24 4.85 14.65 -8.54
C GLY A 24 4.75 14.02 -7.16
N ILE A 25 4.93 12.71 -7.07
CA ILE A 25 4.79 11.95 -5.82
C ILE A 25 6.13 11.33 -5.44
N ASP A 26 6.58 11.59 -4.24
CA ASP A 26 7.88 11.10 -3.73
C ASP A 26 7.77 9.81 -2.91
N ALA A 27 6.60 9.50 -2.39
CA ALA A 27 6.33 8.26 -1.66
C ALA A 27 4.83 7.98 -1.60
N ALA A 28 4.44 6.71 -1.68
CA ALA A 28 3.04 6.30 -1.62
C ALA A 28 2.85 5.16 -0.62
N VAL A 29 1.82 5.28 0.22
CA VAL A 29 1.42 4.23 1.16
C VAL A 29 -0.05 3.91 0.92
N MET A 30 -0.33 2.61 0.73
CA MET A 30 -1.70 2.14 0.57
C MET A 30 -2.04 1.08 1.62
N TYR A 31 -3.15 1.29 2.31
CA TYR A 31 -3.72 0.33 3.25
C TYR A 31 -4.90 -0.35 2.58
N TYR A 32 -4.85 -1.67 2.48
CA TYR A 32 -5.95 -2.52 1.99
C TYR A 32 -6.77 -1.89 0.86
N GLY A 33 -6.09 -1.26 -0.08
CA GLY A 33 -6.70 -0.67 -1.25
C GLY A 33 -6.76 -1.64 -2.42
N ARG A 34 -7.56 -1.27 -3.42
CA ARG A 34 -7.65 -2.05 -4.65
C ARG A 34 -6.27 -2.20 -5.30
N THR A 35 -5.92 -3.43 -5.63
CA THR A 35 -4.63 -3.74 -6.26
C THR A 35 -4.68 -3.51 -7.77
N GLN A 36 -3.50 -3.32 -8.35
CA GLN A 36 -3.30 -3.21 -9.78
C GLN A 36 -2.23 -4.22 -10.18
N SER A 37 -2.47 -5.05 -11.18
CA SER A 37 -1.50 -6.04 -11.63
C SER A 37 -1.15 -5.91 -13.11
N GLU A 38 -1.68 -4.90 -13.79
CA GLU A 38 -1.35 -4.66 -15.19
C GLU A 38 0.07 -4.12 -15.31
N PRO A 39 0.99 -4.83 -16.00
CA PRO A 39 2.38 -4.41 -16.08
C PRO A 39 2.58 -3.02 -16.66
N LYS A 40 1.79 -2.66 -17.68
CA LYS A 40 1.90 -1.32 -18.30
C LYS A 40 1.52 -0.21 -17.33
N ALA A 41 0.51 -0.44 -16.50
CA ALA A 41 0.10 0.53 -15.50
C ALA A 41 1.16 0.67 -14.42
N LEU A 42 1.65 -0.46 -13.90
CA LEU A 42 2.64 -0.47 -12.83
C LEU A 42 4.00 0.08 -13.27
N ALA A 43 4.32 -0.02 -14.56
CA ALA A 43 5.56 0.52 -15.10
C ALA A 43 5.68 2.04 -14.91
N ALA A 44 4.55 2.74 -14.78
CA ALA A 44 4.53 4.18 -14.57
C ALA A 44 4.95 4.59 -13.15
N LEU A 45 4.96 3.65 -12.20
CA LEU A 45 5.31 3.96 -10.82
C LEU A 45 6.76 4.39 -10.70
N GLN A 46 7.03 5.60 -10.23
CA GLN A 46 8.35 6.11 -9.94
C GLN A 46 8.60 6.20 -8.43
N ALA A 47 7.56 6.55 -7.67
CA ALA A 47 7.67 6.68 -6.23
C ALA A 47 7.85 5.31 -5.56
N PRO A 48 8.62 5.23 -4.46
CA PRO A 48 8.57 4.05 -3.60
C PRO A 48 7.17 3.83 -3.05
N LEU A 49 6.76 2.57 -2.94
CA LEU A 49 5.44 2.16 -2.51
C LEU A 49 5.51 1.25 -1.29
N LEU A 50 4.70 1.53 -0.29
CA LEU A 50 4.44 0.63 0.83
C LEU A 50 2.97 0.21 0.77
N GLY A 51 2.72 -1.08 0.65
CA GLY A 51 1.37 -1.64 0.65
C GLY A 51 1.15 -2.50 1.88
N LEU A 52 0.04 -2.28 2.58
CA LEU A 52 -0.30 -2.93 3.84
C LEU A 52 -1.67 -3.60 3.71
N PHE A 53 -1.70 -4.92 3.85
CA PHE A 53 -2.88 -5.71 3.53
C PHE A 53 -3.19 -6.74 4.62
N GLY A 54 -4.46 -7.12 4.71
CA GLY A 54 -4.92 -8.18 5.61
C GLY A 54 -5.05 -9.51 4.86
N GLY A 55 -4.55 -10.59 5.46
CA GLY A 55 -4.61 -11.92 4.87
C GLY A 55 -6.01 -12.51 4.82
N LYS A 56 -6.93 -12.02 5.65
CA LYS A 56 -8.33 -12.46 5.70
C LYS A 56 -9.28 -11.54 4.93
N ASP A 57 -8.76 -10.53 4.27
CA ASP A 57 -9.57 -9.57 3.52
C ASP A 57 -10.21 -10.24 2.32
N GLN A 58 -11.54 -10.27 2.27
CA GLN A 58 -12.29 -10.87 1.17
C GLN A 58 -12.53 -9.88 0.02
N GLY A 59 -12.49 -8.58 0.32
CA GLY A 59 -12.66 -7.54 -0.68
C GLY A 59 -11.40 -7.25 -1.48
N ILE A 60 -10.23 -7.51 -0.88
CA ILE A 60 -8.92 -7.37 -1.51
C ILE A 60 -8.23 -8.74 -1.42
N PRO A 61 -8.49 -9.64 -2.37
CA PRO A 61 -7.99 -11.01 -2.29
C PRO A 61 -6.47 -11.09 -2.27
N LEU A 62 -5.94 -12.01 -1.46
CA LEU A 62 -4.50 -12.20 -1.32
C LEU A 62 -3.82 -12.53 -2.65
N ASP A 63 -4.49 -13.27 -3.53
CA ASP A 63 -3.94 -13.59 -4.85
C ASP A 63 -3.65 -12.33 -5.66
N GLY A 64 -4.54 -11.34 -5.62
CA GLY A 64 -4.34 -10.06 -6.30
C GLY A 64 -3.19 -9.26 -5.70
N VAL A 65 -3.05 -9.30 -4.38
CA VAL A 65 -1.94 -8.65 -3.66
C VAL A 65 -0.60 -9.27 -4.09
N ARG A 66 -0.53 -10.60 -4.12
CA ARG A 66 0.69 -11.31 -4.50
C ARG A 66 1.02 -11.12 -5.97
N GLN A 67 0.01 -11.04 -6.83
CA GLN A 67 0.22 -10.76 -8.25
C GLN A 67 0.79 -9.36 -8.46
N MET A 68 0.25 -8.35 -7.77
CA MET A 68 0.79 -7.00 -7.83
C MET A 68 2.24 -6.96 -7.34
N GLU A 69 2.53 -7.61 -6.23
CA GLU A 69 3.89 -7.70 -5.69
C GLU A 69 4.84 -8.32 -6.71
N HIS A 70 4.43 -9.44 -7.31
CA HIS A 70 5.23 -10.13 -8.32
C HIS A 70 5.57 -9.22 -9.51
N GLU A 71 4.58 -8.50 -10.03
CA GLU A 71 4.80 -7.59 -11.15
C GLU A 71 5.70 -6.41 -10.78
N LEU A 72 5.55 -5.86 -9.58
CA LEU A 72 6.42 -4.77 -9.11
C LEU A 72 7.88 -5.21 -8.98
N VAL A 73 8.12 -6.41 -8.46
CA VAL A 73 9.47 -7.00 -8.39
C VAL A 73 10.05 -7.19 -9.79
N LYS A 74 9.25 -7.74 -10.69
CA LYS A 74 9.65 -8.01 -12.07
C LYS A 74 10.04 -6.74 -12.82
N LEU A 75 9.34 -5.63 -12.54
CA LEU A 75 9.60 -4.31 -13.12
C LEU A 75 10.75 -3.57 -12.42
N GLY A 76 11.33 -4.13 -11.38
CA GLY A 76 12.41 -3.48 -10.63
C GLY A 76 11.96 -2.27 -9.81
N LYS A 77 10.69 -2.22 -9.42
CA LYS A 77 10.16 -1.09 -8.64
C LYS A 77 10.55 -1.18 -7.17
N ASN A 78 10.70 -0.03 -6.53
CA ASN A 78 10.93 0.05 -5.09
C ASN A 78 9.58 -0.07 -4.38
N ALA A 79 9.21 -1.30 -4.03
CA ALA A 79 7.93 -1.59 -3.42
C ALA A 79 8.09 -2.61 -2.29
N THR A 80 7.41 -2.34 -1.18
CA THR A 80 7.35 -3.24 -0.03
C THR A 80 5.89 -3.58 0.23
N ILE A 81 5.55 -4.86 0.15
CA ILE A 81 4.20 -5.35 0.41
C ILE A 81 4.22 -6.17 1.69
N VAL A 82 3.42 -5.77 2.65
CA VAL A 82 3.29 -6.46 3.94
C VAL A 82 1.87 -7.01 4.07
N VAL A 83 1.76 -8.29 4.37
CA VAL A 83 0.49 -8.95 4.61
C VAL A 83 0.44 -9.38 6.06
N TYR A 84 -0.61 -8.99 6.76
CA TYR A 84 -0.88 -9.42 8.14
C TYR A 84 -1.87 -10.58 8.07
N PRO A 85 -1.43 -11.83 8.28
CA PRO A 85 -2.25 -13.01 7.97
C PRO A 85 -3.57 -13.06 8.73
N GLU A 86 -3.60 -12.51 9.93
CA GLU A 86 -4.76 -12.57 10.82
C GLU A 86 -5.71 -11.38 10.66
N ALA A 87 -5.32 -10.36 9.90
CA ALA A 87 -6.08 -9.13 9.75
C ALA A 87 -7.09 -9.21 8.61
N ASP A 88 -8.22 -8.54 8.81
CA ASP A 88 -9.27 -8.38 7.81
C ASP A 88 -9.19 -6.99 7.19
N HIS A 89 -10.10 -6.71 6.27
CA HIS A 89 -10.25 -5.38 5.67
C HIS A 89 -10.50 -4.33 6.76
N ALA A 90 -9.90 -3.16 6.62
CA ALA A 90 -10.03 -2.05 7.58
C ALA A 90 -9.49 -2.37 8.98
N PHE A 91 -8.48 -3.23 9.08
CA PHE A 91 -7.91 -3.63 10.38
C PHE A 91 -7.29 -2.46 11.15
N ALA A 92 -6.93 -1.38 10.48
CA ALA A 92 -6.32 -0.21 11.12
C ALA A 92 -7.33 0.86 11.54
N ASN A 93 -8.63 0.65 11.30
CA ASN A 93 -9.69 1.59 11.68
C ASN A 93 -10.11 1.35 13.13
N PRO A 94 -9.73 2.24 14.08
CA PRO A 94 -9.99 2.00 15.51
C PRO A 94 -11.47 2.08 15.88
N THR A 95 -12.32 2.66 15.01
CA THR A 95 -13.75 2.74 15.25
C THR A 95 -14.54 1.61 14.57
N GLY A 96 -13.85 0.78 13.78
CA GLY A 96 -14.48 -0.34 13.09
C GLY A 96 -14.46 -1.62 13.93
N ASN A 97 -15.31 -2.58 13.58
CA ASN A 97 -15.40 -3.86 14.27
C ASN A 97 -14.34 -4.88 13.82
N ARG A 98 -13.51 -4.54 12.86
CA ARG A 98 -12.41 -5.40 12.36
C ARG A 98 -11.04 -4.87 12.77
N TYR A 99 -11.01 -3.89 13.67
CA TYR A 99 -9.76 -3.35 14.18
C TYR A 99 -8.95 -4.44 14.89
N LEU A 100 -7.67 -4.50 14.57
CA LEU A 100 -6.75 -5.44 15.18
C LEU A 100 -5.50 -4.66 15.59
N ALA A 101 -5.32 -4.48 16.89
CA ALA A 101 -4.34 -3.53 17.44
C ALA A 101 -2.89 -3.83 17.02
N GLY A 102 -2.45 -5.10 17.11
CA GLY A 102 -1.08 -5.46 16.74
C GLY A 102 -0.73 -5.08 15.31
N PRO A 103 -1.46 -5.59 14.31
CA PRO A 103 -1.25 -5.18 12.92
C PRO A 103 -1.42 -3.69 12.67
N ALA A 104 -2.40 -3.05 13.30
CA ALA A 104 -2.63 -1.61 13.12
C ALA A 104 -1.45 -0.77 13.60
N GLU A 105 -0.91 -1.10 14.76
CA GLU A 105 0.24 -0.41 15.33
C GLU A 105 1.51 -0.65 14.52
N ASP A 106 1.73 -1.89 14.11
CA ASP A 106 2.88 -2.24 13.27
C ASP A 106 2.82 -1.54 11.91
N ALA A 107 1.65 -1.55 11.28
CA ALA A 107 1.45 -0.88 10.00
C ALA A 107 1.69 0.62 10.10
N TRP A 108 1.23 1.26 11.19
CA TRP A 108 1.44 2.69 11.39
C TRP A 108 2.92 3.00 11.63
N ALA A 109 3.61 2.20 12.42
CA ALA A 109 5.05 2.36 12.63
C ALA A 109 5.82 2.26 11.32
N LYS A 110 5.46 1.30 10.47
CA LYS A 110 6.05 1.15 9.13
C LYS A 110 5.76 2.35 8.23
N THR A 111 4.54 2.87 8.29
CA THR A 111 4.13 4.06 7.52
C THR A 111 4.98 5.27 7.90
N VAL A 112 5.10 5.53 9.20
CA VAL A 112 5.89 6.67 9.71
C VAL A 112 7.36 6.54 9.31
N ALA A 113 7.94 5.35 9.50
CA ALA A 113 9.33 5.10 9.12
C ALA A 113 9.56 5.25 7.62
N PHE A 114 8.62 4.78 6.82
CA PHE A 114 8.69 4.87 5.36
C PHE A 114 8.69 6.34 4.90
N PHE A 115 7.78 7.14 5.40
CA PHE A 115 7.74 8.56 5.08
C PHE A 115 8.98 9.30 5.60
N ALA A 116 9.47 8.94 6.79
CA ALA A 116 10.71 9.53 7.30
C ALA A 116 11.89 9.24 6.38
N GLN A 117 11.96 8.04 5.83
CA GLN A 117 13.03 7.65 4.91
C GLN A 117 12.94 8.38 3.57
N HIS A 118 11.75 8.56 3.02
CA HIS A 118 11.58 9.02 1.64
C HIS A 118 11.19 10.50 1.50
N LEU A 119 10.66 11.14 2.53
CA LEU A 119 10.19 12.53 2.45
C LEU A 119 11.11 13.55 3.14
N LYS A 120 12.05 13.10 3.96
CA LYS A 120 13.02 14.01 4.58
C LYS A 120 14.17 14.29 3.63
N ASN A 121 14.62 15.51 3.66
CA ASN A 121 15.77 15.94 2.87
C ASN A 121 17.10 15.66 3.58
#